data_e11d90f253070ae5f2b511d64f8c9fda
#
_entry.id   e11d90f253070ae5f2b511d64f8c9fda
#
_cell.length_a   1.000
_cell.length_b   1.000
_cell.length_c   1.000
_cell.angle_alpha   90.00
_cell.angle_beta   90.00
_cell.angle_gamma   90.00
#
_symmetry.space_group_name_H-M   'P 1'
#
loop_
_entity.id
_entity.type
_entity.pdbx_description
1 polymer ?
#
loop_
_entity_poly.entity_id
_entity_poly.type
_entity_poly.pdbx_seq_one_letter_code
_entity_poly.pdbx_strand_id
1 'polypeptide(L)'
;MKTNTFIILLFTFYTVTIFSQNSTRISTSTTSRNVIAIDDYLTPLNSANQSAVALLNIQNVKSLIYDAQPSTYYFSGVEKIYGEKPKNLFTDLNSLNNLNSAITLKNNIEIIIIKLENANQLNSTINLELFSSFKNLKYIYIISSFDTTAQAITNMIVGKNEIYSVFYKVEKGDTN
;
A
#
# COMPACT_ATOMS: atom_id res chain seq x y z
N MET A 1 22.35 63.36 20.29
CA MET A 1 22.54 61.91 20.11
C MET A 1 21.39 61.06 20.66
N LYS A 2 20.14 61.47 20.66
CA LYS A 2 19.01 60.68 21.22
C LYS A 2 17.96 60.27 20.18
N THR A 3 18.05 60.75 18.95
CA THR A 3 17.06 60.45 17.89
C THR A 3 17.35 59.26 17.05
N ASN A 4 18.63 58.83 16.92
CA ASN A 4 19.00 57.69 16.08
C ASN A 4 18.72 56.33 16.73
N THR A 5 18.73 56.27 18.06
CA THR A 5 18.45 55.02 18.80
C THR A 5 16.96 54.63 18.73
N PHE A 6 16.08 55.63 18.61
CA PHE A 6 14.64 55.39 18.52
C PHE A 6 14.21 54.86 17.14
N ILE A 7 14.88 55.28 16.08
CA ILE A 7 14.62 54.79 14.72
C ILE A 7 15.09 53.35 14.56
N ILE A 8 16.20 52.95 15.17
CA ILE A 8 16.69 51.57 15.13
C ILE A 8 15.74 50.64 15.88
N LEU A 9 15.19 51.07 17.01
CA LEU A 9 14.22 50.29 17.77
C LEU A 9 12.89 50.09 17.01
N LEU A 10 12.48 51.07 16.21
CA LEU A 10 11.26 50.98 15.40
C LEU A 10 11.43 49.98 14.23
N PHE A 11 12.64 49.91 13.67
CA PHE A 11 12.92 48.97 12.57
C PHE A 11 13.02 47.50 13.02
N THR A 12 13.42 47.23 14.25
CA THR A 12 13.49 45.87 14.79
C THR A 12 12.11 45.29 15.10
N PHE A 13 11.10 46.13 15.34
CA PHE A 13 9.72 45.66 15.55
C PHE A 13 8.99 45.32 14.25
N TYR A 14 9.42 45.85 13.09
CA TYR A 14 8.77 45.53 11.82
C TYR A 14 9.23 44.21 11.19
N THR A 15 10.34 43.64 11.62
CA THR A 15 10.86 42.39 11.04
C THR A 15 10.29 41.12 11.69
N VAL A 16 9.57 41.22 12.82
CA VAL A 16 9.03 40.09 13.55
C VAL A 16 7.63 39.65 13.07
N THR A 17 6.95 40.49 12.30
CA THR A 17 5.55 40.22 11.89
C THR A 17 5.41 39.48 10.56
N ILE A 18 6.49 39.17 9.85
CA ILE A 18 6.39 38.49 8.52
C ILE A 18 6.53 36.94 8.62
N PHE A 19 6.91 36.42 9.76
CA PHE A 19 7.08 34.94 9.93
C PHE A 19 5.87 34.19 10.52
N SER A 20 4.74 34.87 10.71
CA SER A 20 3.60 34.25 11.39
C SER A 20 2.40 33.92 10.50
N GLN A 21 2.56 33.75 9.19
CA GLN A 21 1.44 33.35 8.32
C GLN A 21 1.78 32.21 7.33
N ASN A 22 2.65 31.30 7.72
CA ASN A 22 2.62 29.96 7.16
C ASN A 22 2.12 28.99 8.24
N SER A 23 0.93 29.23 8.75
CA SER A 23 0.12 28.18 9.30
C SER A 23 -0.27 27.29 8.12
N THR A 24 0.64 26.42 7.73
CA THR A 24 0.29 25.23 7.00
C THR A 24 -0.84 24.60 7.81
N ARG A 25 -2.07 24.73 7.33
CA ARG A 25 -3.13 23.84 7.76
C ARG A 25 -2.56 22.45 7.54
N ILE A 26 -2.10 21.84 8.62
CA ILE A 26 -2.06 20.40 8.71
C ILE A 26 -3.53 20.04 8.57
N SER A 27 -3.96 19.84 7.33
CA SER A 27 -5.09 19.00 7.07
C SER A 27 -4.76 17.74 7.85
N THR A 28 -5.48 17.46 8.92
CA THR A 28 -5.65 16.12 9.40
C THR A 28 -6.20 15.37 8.20
N SER A 29 -5.32 14.94 7.32
CA SER A 29 -5.62 13.90 6.36
C SER A 29 -5.96 12.72 7.26
N THR A 30 -7.26 12.48 7.42
CA THR A 30 -7.70 11.10 7.53
C THR A 30 -6.85 10.39 6.49
N THR A 31 -5.93 9.55 6.92
CA THR A 31 -5.03 8.79 6.05
C THR A 31 -5.97 7.97 5.17
N SER A 32 -6.33 8.56 4.04
CA SER A 32 -7.10 7.88 3.01
C SER A 32 -6.18 6.76 2.57
N ARG A 33 -6.58 5.54 2.90
CA ARG A 33 -5.88 4.33 2.46
C ARG A 33 -5.92 4.36 0.94
N ASN A 34 -4.80 4.73 0.34
CA ASN A 34 -4.72 4.83 -1.11
C ASN A 34 -4.56 3.41 -1.67
N VAL A 35 -5.70 2.82 -2.05
CA VAL A 35 -5.72 1.65 -2.91
C VAL A 35 -5.49 2.13 -4.34
N ILE A 36 -4.45 1.65 -4.98
CA ILE A 36 -3.99 2.11 -6.29
C ILE A 36 -4.17 0.98 -7.31
N ALA A 37 -4.69 1.28 -8.50
CA ALA A 37 -4.65 0.33 -9.60
C ALA A 37 -3.18 -0.03 -9.91
N ILE A 38 -2.87 -1.31 -10.04
CA ILE A 38 -1.48 -1.74 -10.24
C ILE A 38 -0.89 -1.17 -11.53
N ASP A 39 -1.69 -1.06 -12.58
CA ASP A 39 -1.25 -0.53 -13.86
C ASP A 39 -0.88 0.96 -13.74
N ASP A 40 -1.63 1.75 -12.93
CA ASP A 40 -1.30 3.15 -12.63
C ASP A 40 0.01 3.27 -11.82
N TYR A 41 0.22 2.37 -10.86
CA TYR A 41 1.46 2.34 -10.07
C TYR A 41 2.70 2.00 -10.91
N LEU A 42 2.56 1.13 -11.90
CA LEU A 42 3.66 0.67 -12.75
C LEU A 42 3.94 1.60 -13.94
N THR A 43 2.99 2.44 -14.34
CA THR A 43 3.11 3.35 -15.50
C THR A 43 4.27 4.36 -15.39
N PRO A 44 4.62 4.91 -14.19
CA PRO A 44 5.67 5.91 -14.07
C PRO A 44 7.10 5.45 -14.40
N LEU A 45 7.35 4.21 -14.77
CA LEU A 45 8.70 3.73 -15.15
C LEU A 45 9.40 4.59 -16.21
N ASN A 46 8.65 5.45 -16.94
CA ASN A 46 9.17 6.30 -18.00
C ASN A 46 9.24 7.80 -17.65
N SER A 47 8.91 8.21 -16.43
CA SER A 47 8.91 9.64 -16.07
C SER A 47 10.28 10.08 -15.54
N ALA A 48 10.85 11.11 -16.17
CA ALA A 48 12.18 11.66 -15.87
C ALA A 48 12.33 12.29 -14.46
N ASN A 49 11.25 12.38 -13.68
CA ASN A 49 11.21 13.10 -12.41
C ASN A 49 11.09 12.20 -11.16
N GLN A 50 11.26 10.88 -11.29
CA GLN A 50 11.13 9.99 -10.15
C GLN A 50 12.45 9.80 -9.40
N SER A 51 12.37 9.67 -8.07
CA SER A 51 13.54 9.32 -7.29
C SER A 51 14.00 7.89 -7.59
N ALA A 52 15.30 7.65 -7.48
CA ALA A 52 15.88 6.31 -7.67
C ALA A 52 15.21 5.25 -6.76
N VAL A 53 14.82 5.65 -5.53
CA VAL A 53 14.12 4.76 -4.58
C VAL A 53 12.73 4.40 -5.09
N ALA A 54 11.98 5.35 -5.65
CA ALA A 54 10.66 5.08 -6.22
C ALA A 54 10.74 4.11 -7.40
N LEU A 55 11.71 4.29 -8.29
CA LEU A 55 11.96 3.38 -9.42
C LEU A 55 12.29 1.96 -8.96
N LEU A 56 13.16 1.80 -7.96
CA LEU A 56 13.50 0.50 -7.38
C LEU A 56 12.27 -0.20 -6.78
N ASN A 57 11.40 0.54 -6.07
CA ASN A 57 10.17 -0.02 -5.52
C ASN A 57 9.22 -0.50 -6.63
N ILE A 58 9.07 0.28 -7.71
CA ILE A 58 8.23 -0.10 -8.86
C ILE A 58 8.80 -1.36 -9.52
N GLN A 59 10.11 -1.44 -9.74
CA GLN A 59 10.76 -2.62 -10.30
C GLN A 59 10.58 -3.85 -9.42
N ASN A 60 10.70 -3.71 -8.10
CA ASN A 60 10.47 -4.79 -7.15
C ASN A 60 9.02 -5.31 -7.22
N VAL A 61 8.03 -4.40 -7.20
CA VAL A 61 6.61 -4.78 -7.34
C VAL A 61 6.36 -5.48 -8.67
N LYS A 62 6.91 -4.94 -9.77
CA LYS A 62 6.80 -5.57 -11.10
C LYS A 62 7.36 -6.99 -11.10
N SER A 63 8.54 -7.18 -10.53
CA SER A 63 9.17 -8.50 -10.43
C SER A 63 8.35 -9.48 -9.57
N LEU A 64 7.83 -9.01 -8.41
CA LEU A 64 7.00 -9.87 -7.56
C LEU A 64 5.70 -10.33 -8.25
N ILE A 65 5.13 -9.52 -9.14
CA ILE A 65 3.83 -9.82 -9.78
C ILE A 65 4.00 -10.60 -11.10
N TYR A 66 5.00 -10.24 -11.92
CA TYR A 66 5.09 -10.72 -13.30
C TYR A 66 6.23 -11.71 -13.56
N ASP A 67 7.26 -11.74 -12.68
CA ASP A 67 8.32 -12.72 -12.83
C ASP A 67 8.01 -14.00 -12.02
N ALA A 68 8.54 -15.14 -12.46
CA ALA A 68 8.42 -16.38 -11.70
C ALA A 68 9.15 -16.25 -10.35
N GLN A 69 8.40 -16.28 -9.26
CA GLN A 69 8.92 -16.21 -7.88
C GLN A 69 8.63 -17.49 -7.12
N PRO A 70 9.51 -17.90 -6.19
CA PRO A 70 9.16 -18.88 -5.18
C PRO A 70 7.90 -18.43 -4.44
N SER A 71 6.92 -19.30 -4.32
CA SER A 71 5.57 -18.94 -3.90
C SER A 71 4.96 -19.92 -2.92
N THR A 72 4.14 -19.40 -2.01
CA THR A 72 3.23 -20.19 -1.16
C THR A 72 1.80 -19.99 -1.66
N TYR A 73 1.04 -21.06 -1.69
CA TYR A 73 -0.38 -21.09 -1.98
C TYR A 73 -1.11 -21.58 -0.74
N TYR A 74 -2.09 -20.83 -0.28
CA TYR A 74 -2.91 -21.21 0.86
C TYR A 74 -4.40 -21.01 0.56
N PHE A 75 -5.08 -22.12 0.33
CA PHE A 75 -6.50 -22.15 -0.01
C PHE A 75 -7.17 -23.30 0.76
N SER A 76 -8.36 -23.03 1.28
CA SER A 76 -9.19 -24.07 1.98
C SER A 76 -8.43 -24.80 3.09
N GLY A 77 -7.53 -24.11 3.81
CA GLY A 77 -6.76 -24.69 4.92
C GLY A 77 -5.53 -25.49 4.50
N VAL A 78 -5.18 -25.53 3.21
CA VAL A 78 -4.02 -26.29 2.71
C VAL A 78 -2.91 -25.34 2.25
N GLU A 79 -1.72 -25.48 2.85
CA GLU A 79 -0.50 -24.80 2.41
C GLU A 79 0.26 -25.64 1.38
N LYS A 80 0.67 -25.03 0.27
CA LYS A 80 1.59 -25.60 -0.73
C LYS A 80 2.71 -24.60 -1.01
N ILE A 81 3.95 -25.05 -0.88
CA ILE A 81 5.14 -24.22 -1.09
C ILE A 81 5.85 -24.68 -2.36
N TYR A 82 6.19 -23.74 -3.23
CA TYR A 82 6.95 -23.94 -4.45
C TYR A 82 8.24 -23.12 -4.42
N GLY A 83 9.35 -23.78 -4.47
CA GLY A 83 10.69 -23.18 -4.38
C GLY A 83 11.12 -22.90 -2.93
N GLU A 84 12.36 -22.43 -2.80
CA GLU A 84 12.93 -22.02 -1.52
C GLU A 84 12.66 -20.56 -1.24
N LYS A 85 12.41 -20.18 0.01
CA LYS A 85 12.19 -18.80 0.45
C LYS A 85 11.11 -18.06 -0.36
N PRO A 86 9.85 -18.51 -0.28
CA PRO A 86 8.74 -17.97 -1.04
C PRO A 86 8.56 -16.49 -0.73
N LYS A 87 8.46 -15.65 -1.76
CA LYS A 87 8.21 -14.20 -1.65
C LYS A 87 6.74 -13.86 -1.80
N ASN A 88 6.00 -14.68 -2.54
CA ASN A 88 4.60 -14.48 -2.86
C ASN A 88 3.74 -15.45 -2.05
N LEU A 89 2.62 -14.94 -1.52
CA LEU A 89 1.57 -15.74 -0.92
C LEU A 89 0.27 -15.52 -1.69
N PHE A 90 -0.25 -16.56 -2.32
CA PHE A 90 -1.55 -16.57 -3.00
C PHE A 90 -2.61 -17.15 -2.07
N THR A 91 -3.74 -16.43 -1.93
CA THR A 91 -4.82 -16.82 -1.03
C THR A 91 -6.17 -16.25 -1.48
N ASP A 92 -7.24 -16.61 -0.77
CA ASP A 92 -8.59 -16.05 -0.92
C ASP A 92 -9.08 -15.40 0.39
N LEU A 93 -10.23 -14.73 0.34
CA LEU A 93 -10.81 -14.06 1.50
C LEU A 93 -11.16 -15.02 2.64
N ASN A 94 -11.60 -16.25 2.34
CA ASN A 94 -12.04 -17.22 3.34
C ASN A 94 -10.87 -17.73 4.17
N SER A 95 -9.68 -17.73 3.59
CA SER A 95 -8.45 -18.23 4.20
C SER A 95 -7.72 -17.21 5.06
N LEU A 96 -8.04 -15.90 4.96
CA LEU A 96 -7.28 -14.82 5.60
C LEU A 96 -7.12 -14.97 7.11
N ASN A 97 -8.17 -15.36 7.82
CA ASN A 97 -8.15 -15.47 9.28
C ASN A 97 -7.17 -16.51 9.82
N ASN A 98 -6.80 -17.47 8.99
CA ASN A 98 -5.93 -18.57 9.38
C ASN A 98 -4.47 -18.38 8.96
N LEU A 99 -4.15 -17.37 8.15
CA LEU A 99 -2.81 -17.16 7.59
C LEU A 99 -1.73 -17.08 8.66
N ASN A 100 -2.02 -16.43 9.76
CA ASN A 100 -1.04 -16.19 10.82
C ASN A 100 -0.52 -17.48 11.45
N SER A 101 -1.39 -18.48 11.63
CA SER A 101 -1.06 -19.79 12.20
C SER A 101 -0.66 -20.82 11.15
N ALA A 102 -1.16 -20.70 9.93
CA ALA A 102 -1.03 -21.72 8.89
C ALA A 102 0.25 -21.58 8.05
N ILE A 103 0.74 -20.34 7.83
CA ILE A 103 1.88 -20.12 6.93
C ILE A 103 3.21 -20.34 7.62
N THR A 104 3.94 -21.36 7.15
CA THR A 104 5.21 -21.79 7.74
C THR A 104 6.34 -20.78 7.51
N LEU A 105 6.50 -20.28 6.28
CA LEU A 105 7.58 -19.39 5.88
C LEU A 105 7.15 -17.92 5.76
N LYS A 106 6.22 -17.48 6.59
CA LYS A 106 5.61 -16.14 6.53
C LYS A 106 6.59 -14.97 6.55
N ASN A 107 7.75 -15.15 7.20
CA ASN A 107 8.76 -14.08 7.25
C ASN A 107 9.50 -13.85 5.92
N ASN A 108 9.36 -14.74 4.94
CA ASN A 108 9.93 -14.54 3.61
C ASN A 108 8.99 -13.80 2.67
N ILE A 109 7.69 -13.77 2.99
CA ILE A 109 6.65 -13.21 2.14
C ILE A 109 6.81 -11.68 2.06
N GLU A 110 6.91 -11.17 0.85
CA GLU A 110 6.98 -9.74 0.53
C GLU A 110 5.66 -9.18 -0.02
N ILE A 111 4.85 -10.04 -0.67
CA ILE A 111 3.55 -9.70 -1.21
C ILE A 111 2.51 -10.79 -0.92
N ILE A 112 1.30 -10.37 -0.52
CA ILE A 112 0.13 -11.25 -0.41
C ILE A 112 -0.82 -10.91 -1.56
N ILE A 113 -1.17 -11.92 -2.36
CA ILE A 113 -2.09 -11.84 -3.48
C ILE A 113 -3.42 -12.46 -3.04
N ILE A 114 -4.47 -11.63 -2.99
CA ILE A 114 -5.81 -12.03 -2.54
C ILE A 114 -6.74 -12.03 -3.74
N LYS A 115 -7.33 -13.20 -4.06
CA LYS A 115 -8.28 -13.33 -5.14
C LYS A 115 -9.71 -13.09 -4.68
N LEU A 116 -10.43 -12.22 -5.41
CA LEU A 116 -11.87 -12.01 -5.30
C LEU A 116 -12.56 -12.69 -6.48
N GLU A 117 -13.49 -13.60 -6.20
CA GLU A 117 -14.13 -14.43 -7.21
C GLU A 117 -15.52 -13.96 -7.60
N ASN A 118 -16.21 -13.25 -6.70
CA ASN A 118 -17.57 -12.75 -6.94
C ASN A 118 -17.82 -11.42 -6.21
N ALA A 119 -18.79 -10.66 -6.73
CA ALA A 119 -19.09 -9.31 -6.24
C ALA A 119 -19.60 -9.27 -4.79
N ASN A 120 -20.21 -10.35 -4.27
CA ASN A 120 -20.67 -10.39 -2.88
C ASN A 120 -19.52 -10.28 -1.89
N GLN A 121 -18.31 -10.65 -2.30
CA GLN A 121 -17.10 -10.56 -1.49
C GLN A 121 -16.69 -9.11 -1.19
N LEU A 122 -17.18 -8.12 -1.95
CA LEU A 122 -16.98 -6.70 -1.63
C LEU A 122 -17.63 -6.27 -0.30
N ASN A 123 -18.57 -7.04 0.21
CA ASN A 123 -19.18 -6.83 1.54
C ASN A 123 -18.34 -7.40 2.70
N SER A 124 -17.26 -8.12 2.39
CA SER A 124 -16.35 -8.67 3.40
C SER A 124 -15.28 -7.67 3.77
N THR A 125 -14.62 -7.88 4.90
CA THR A 125 -13.52 -7.02 5.38
C THR A 125 -12.18 -7.73 5.30
N ILE A 126 -11.15 -6.98 4.93
CA ILE A 126 -9.74 -7.39 4.97
C ILE A 126 -9.08 -6.60 6.10
N ASN A 127 -8.90 -7.25 7.26
CA ASN A 127 -8.22 -6.62 8.38
C ASN A 127 -6.70 -6.73 8.21
N LEU A 128 -6.04 -5.60 8.01
CA LEU A 128 -4.59 -5.54 7.79
C LEU A 128 -3.77 -5.96 9.03
N GLU A 129 -4.36 -5.93 10.22
CA GLU A 129 -3.70 -6.41 11.44
C GLU A 129 -3.41 -7.91 11.41
N LEU A 130 -4.17 -8.68 10.62
CA LEU A 130 -3.91 -10.12 10.40
C LEU A 130 -2.52 -10.39 9.83
N PHE A 131 -1.93 -9.41 9.16
CA PHE A 131 -0.63 -9.57 8.50
C PHE A 131 0.55 -9.09 9.36
N SER A 132 0.32 -8.64 10.58
CA SER A 132 1.37 -8.07 11.47
C SER A 132 2.52 -9.03 11.78
N SER A 133 2.31 -10.34 11.67
CA SER A 133 3.36 -11.36 11.87
C SER A 133 4.25 -11.61 10.65
N PHE A 134 3.90 -11.05 9.48
CA PHE A 134 4.67 -11.17 8.25
C PHE A 134 5.73 -10.08 8.18
N LYS A 135 6.93 -10.34 8.71
CA LYS A 135 7.95 -9.30 8.95
C LYS A 135 8.46 -8.58 7.71
N ASN A 136 8.48 -9.26 6.56
CA ASN A 136 8.98 -8.70 5.30
C ASN A 136 7.86 -8.27 4.34
N LEU A 137 6.60 -8.41 4.74
CA LEU A 137 5.46 -8.01 3.93
C LEU A 137 5.45 -6.50 3.71
N LYS A 138 5.36 -6.08 2.44
CA LYS A 138 5.29 -4.69 2.00
C LYS A 138 4.03 -4.40 1.20
N TYR A 139 3.53 -5.41 0.49
CA TYR A 139 2.51 -5.25 -0.53
C TYR A 139 1.34 -6.20 -0.34
N ILE A 140 0.15 -5.67 -0.55
CA ILE A 140 -1.09 -6.45 -0.64
C ILE A 140 -1.68 -6.20 -2.02
N TYR A 141 -1.89 -7.25 -2.78
CA TYR A 141 -2.39 -7.17 -4.14
C TYR A 141 -3.72 -7.93 -4.25
N ILE A 142 -4.78 -7.20 -4.62
CA ILE A 142 -6.14 -7.74 -4.71
C ILE A 142 -6.49 -7.90 -6.18
N ILE A 143 -6.74 -9.13 -6.60
CA ILE A 143 -7.15 -9.46 -7.96
C ILE A 143 -8.65 -9.77 -7.95
N SER A 144 -9.43 -9.03 -8.72
CA SER A 144 -10.86 -9.23 -8.86
C SER A 144 -11.19 -9.84 -10.23
N SER A 145 -11.96 -10.93 -10.25
CA SER A 145 -12.48 -11.54 -11.50
C SER A 145 -13.73 -10.83 -12.05
N PHE A 146 -14.18 -9.77 -11.39
CA PHE A 146 -15.37 -8.98 -11.75
C PHE A 146 -15.07 -7.49 -11.66
N ASP A 147 -15.91 -6.65 -12.25
CA ASP A 147 -15.75 -5.19 -12.23
C ASP A 147 -15.81 -4.64 -10.81
N THR A 148 -14.79 -3.87 -10.44
CA THR A 148 -14.72 -3.18 -9.16
C THR A 148 -13.93 -1.86 -9.30
N THR A 149 -13.93 -1.06 -8.25
CA THR A 149 -13.25 0.24 -8.19
C THR A 149 -12.30 0.33 -7.02
N ALA A 150 -11.33 1.24 -7.08
CA ALA A 150 -10.44 1.54 -5.97
C ALA A 150 -11.22 1.85 -4.67
N GLN A 151 -12.33 2.58 -4.79
CA GLN A 151 -13.18 2.92 -3.64
C GLN A 151 -13.84 1.69 -3.02
N ALA A 152 -14.36 0.76 -3.84
CA ALA A 152 -14.97 -0.46 -3.35
C ALA A 152 -13.95 -1.32 -2.60
N ILE A 153 -12.73 -1.47 -3.14
CA ILE A 153 -11.64 -2.18 -2.47
C ILE A 153 -11.21 -1.44 -1.19
N THR A 154 -11.12 -0.10 -1.22
CA THR A 154 -10.79 0.69 -0.02
C THR A 154 -11.77 0.45 1.12
N ASN A 155 -13.05 0.32 0.81
CA ASN A 155 -14.12 0.07 1.80
C ASN A 155 -14.00 -1.32 2.47
N MET A 156 -13.41 -2.30 1.77
CA MET A 156 -13.13 -3.62 2.35
C MET A 156 -12.01 -3.60 3.37
N ILE A 157 -11.07 -2.65 3.27
CA ILE A 157 -9.84 -2.66 4.06
C ILE A 157 -10.09 -1.97 5.41
N VAL A 158 -9.82 -2.70 6.50
CA VAL A 158 -9.93 -2.21 7.88
C VAL A 158 -8.60 -2.42 8.63
N GLY A 159 -8.49 -1.81 9.82
CA GLY A 159 -7.28 -1.88 10.66
C GLY A 159 -6.31 -0.73 10.41
N LYS A 160 -5.38 -0.50 11.33
CA LYS A 160 -4.33 0.51 11.18
C LYS A 160 -3.29 -0.01 10.19
N ASN A 161 -2.99 0.78 9.16
CA ASN A 161 -1.91 0.43 8.27
C ASN A 161 -1.28 1.63 7.58
N GLU A 162 -0.08 1.95 8.00
CA GLU A 162 0.83 2.85 7.30
C GLU A 162 2.01 2.09 6.66
N ILE A 163 2.02 0.76 6.80
CA ILE A 163 3.17 -0.09 6.46
C ILE A 163 3.03 -0.73 5.08
N TYR A 164 1.78 -1.10 4.66
CA TYR A 164 1.57 -1.85 3.42
C TYR A 164 1.04 -0.94 2.30
N SER A 165 1.61 -1.06 1.10
CA SER A 165 0.98 -0.52 -0.11
C SER A 165 -0.07 -1.52 -0.62
N VAL A 166 -1.27 -1.03 -0.91
CA VAL A 166 -2.38 -1.87 -1.38
C VAL A 166 -2.65 -1.58 -2.84
N PHE A 167 -2.58 -2.62 -3.66
CA PHE A 167 -2.86 -2.58 -5.08
C PHE A 167 -4.09 -3.40 -5.43
N TYR A 168 -4.74 -3.07 -6.54
CA TYR A 168 -5.79 -3.90 -7.10
C TYR A 168 -5.70 -4.00 -8.62
N LYS A 169 -6.29 -5.04 -9.17
CA LYS A 169 -6.50 -5.24 -10.61
C LYS A 169 -7.80 -5.97 -10.86
N VAL A 170 -8.46 -5.63 -11.96
CA VAL A 170 -9.59 -6.39 -12.49
C VAL A 170 -9.06 -7.30 -13.60
N GLU A 171 -9.15 -8.61 -13.41
CA GLU A 171 -8.77 -9.64 -14.38
C GLU A 171 -10.00 -10.48 -14.68
N LYS A 172 -10.75 -10.09 -15.72
CA LYS A 172 -11.88 -10.89 -16.20
C LYS A 172 -11.30 -12.11 -16.94
N GLY A 173 -11.76 -13.30 -16.56
CA GLY A 173 -11.50 -14.48 -17.40
C GLY A 173 -12.07 -14.25 -18.80
N ASP A 174 -11.40 -14.85 -19.79
CA ASP A 174 -11.93 -14.84 -21.16
C ASP A 174 -13.33 -15.48 -21.12
N THR A 175 -14.36 -14.68 -21.38
CA THR A 175 -15.70 -15.18 -21.64
C THR A 175 -15.70 -15.70 -23.09
N ASN A 176 -15.41 -17.00 -23.23
CA ASN A 176 -15.69 -17.71 -24.48
C ASN A 176 -17.19 -17.92 -24.66
#